data_2afde36af75f4ff0f355ee9f69756885
#
_entry.id   2afde36af75f4ff0f355ee9f69756885
#
_cell.length_a   1.000
_cell.length_b   1.000
_cell.length_c   1.000
_cell.angle_alpha   90.00
_cell.angle_beta   90.00
_cell.angle_gamma   90.00
#
_symmetry.space_group_name_H-M   'P 1'
#
loop_
_entity.id
_entity.type
_entity.pdbx_description
1 polymer ?
#
loop_
_entity_poly.entity_id
_entity_poly.type
_entity_poly.pdbx_seq_one_letter_code
_entity_poly.pdbx_strand_id
1 'polypeptide(L)'
;MRTLQITLLIFLVSIGVACRKEGDLKPILEQKAGDYTVSVLSESGSIQKDSGSFVLEFRKTGSSQLEDVGKVEVSPVMEMAGMAPMIAGAEVTPSSTPGRYIVKGSFSMTGLWKVNVRFGADKSVRFNLNAE
;
A
#
# COMPACT_ATOMS: atom_id res chain seq x y z
N MET A 1 17.73 -39.31 55.23
CA MET A 1 18.19 -38.21 54.36
C MET A 1 17.21 -38.10 53.22
N ARG A 2 16.40 -37.06 53.23
CA ARG A 2 15.36 -36.82 52.19
C ARG A 2 15.93 -35.78 51.24
N THR A 3 16.26 -36.19 50.03
CA THR A 3 16.64 -35.29 48.96
C THR A 3 15.39 -34.68 48.34
N LEU A 4 15.27 -33.37 48.53
CA LEU A 4 14.18 -32.58 47.99
C LEU A 4 14.52 -32.25 46.52
N GLN A 5 13.86 -32.91 45.56
CA GLN A 5 13.96 -32.57 44.15
C GLN A 5 13.06 -31.36 43.86
N ILE A 6 13.70 -30.22 43.64
CA ILE A 6 13.01 -29.02 43.15
C ILE A 6 12.89 -29.15 41.65
N THR A 7 11.71 -29.49 41.16
CA THR A 7 11.38 -29.48 39.73
C THR A 7 11.11 -28.05 39.31
N LEU A 8 12.09 -27.43 38.64
CA LEU A 8 11.95 -26.11 38.05
C LEU A 8 11.11 -26.23 36.76
N LEU A 9 9.83 -25.88 36.88
CA LEU A 9 8.91 -25.81 35.73
C LEU A 9 9.21 -24.56 34.94
N ILE A 10 9.99 -24.68 33.85
CA ILE A 10 10.24 -23.60 32.90
C ILE A 10 8.98 -23.43 32.05
N PHE A 11 8.20 -22.41 32.36
CA PHE A 11 7.06 -21.99 31.56
C PHE A 11 7.59 -21.24 30.30
N LEU A 12 7.70 -21.97 29.21
CA LEU A 12 8.08 -21.40 27.90
C LEU A 12 6.89 -20.60 27.38
N VAL A 13 6.89 -19.29 27.64
CA VAL A 13 5.94 -18.36 27.02
C VAL A 13 6.30 -18.22 25.55
N SER A 14 5.64 -18.98 24.71
CA SER A 14 5.70 -18.80 23.26
C SER A 14 5.00 -17.49 22.91
N ILE A 15 5.75 -16.41 22.77
CA ILE A 15 5.25 -15.18 22.16
C ILE A 15 5.06 -15.49 20.69
N GLY A 16 3.84 -15.90 20.34
CA GLY A 16 3.42 -16.02 18.96
C GLY A 16 3.42 -14.63 18.34
N VAL A 17 4.50 -14.30 17.63
CA VAL A 17 4.50 -13.18 16.68
C VAL A 17 3.49 -13.56 15.61
N ALA A 18 2.29 -13.01 15.71
CA ALA A 18 1.31 -13.08 14.63
C ALA A 18 1.89 -12.31 13.45
N CYS A 19 2.63 -13.00 12.59
CA CYS A 19 2.87 -12.52 11.23
C CYS A 19 1.48 -12.34 10.60
N ARG A 20 0.98 -11.10 10.57
CA ARG A 20 -0.05 -10.74 9.62
C ARG A 20 0.54 -11.03 8.24
N LYS A 21 0.09 -12.12 7.63
CA LYS A 21 0.28 -12.31 6.20
C LYS A 21 -0.41 -11.10 5.56
N GLU A 22 0.39 -10.22 4.95
CA GLU A 22 -0.15 -9.34 3.94
C GLU A 22 -0.85 -10.27 2.95
N GLY A 23 -2.18 -10.16 2.83
CA GLY A 23 -2.96 -11.03 1.97
C GLY A 23 -2.41 -11.01 0.55
N ASP A 24 -2.77 -11.99 -0.26
CA ASP A 24 -2.35 -12.10 -1.66
C ASP A 24 -2.74 -10.83 -2.42
N LEU A 25 -1.79 -9.89 -2.51
CA LEU A 25 -1.97 -8.64 -3.23
C LEU A 25 -1.93 -8.91 -4.73
N LYS A 26 -2.95 -8.48 -5.44
CA LYS A 26 -3.05 -8.63 -6.88
C LYS A 26 -2.65 -7.32 -7.56
N PRO A 27 -1.77 -7.35 -8.57
CA PRO A 27 -1.43 -6.15 -9.31
C PRO A 27 -2.64 -5.66 -10.13
N ILE A 28 -2.90 -4.35 -10.04
CA ILE A 28 -3.93 -3.68 -10.83
C ILE A 28 -3.29 -2.99 -12.03
N LEU A 29 -2.22 -2.24 -11.77
CA LEU A 29 -1.59 -1.40 -12.77
C LEU A 29 -0.13 -1.14 -12.42
N GLU A 30 0.70 -0.95 -13.43
CA GLU A 30 2.11 -0.62 -13.28
C GLU A 30 2.48 0.52 -14.21
N GLN A 31 3.27 1.47 -13.72
CA GLN A 31 3.76 2.63 -14.49
C GLN A 31 5.24 2.89 -14.19
N LYS A 32 5.94 3.38 -15.18
CA LYS A 32 7.33 3.84 -15.02
C LYS A 32 7.37 5.33 -14.67
N ALA A 33 8.23 5.68 -13.74
CA ALA A 33 8.48 7.05 -13.32
C ALA A 33 9.99 7.27 -13.17
N GLY A 34 10.63 7.76 -14.21
CA GLY A 34 12.09 7.86 -14.26
C GLY A 34 12.76 6.49 -14.12
N ASP A 35 13.62 6.35 -13.12
CA ASP A 35 14.36 5.12 -12.83
C ASP A 35 13.55 4.12 -11.98
N TYR A 36 12.29 4.41 -11.72
CA TYR A 36 11.43 3.59 -10.88
C TYR A 36 10.27 2.99 -11.67
N THR A 37 9.88 1.81 -11.25
CA THR A 37 8.62 1.19 -11.60
C THR A 37 7.71 1.21 -10.37
N VAL A 38 6.53 1.79 -10.53
CA VAL A 38 5.53 1.92 -9.47
C VAL A 38 4.35 1.03 -9.79
N SER A 39 4.00 0.14 -8.89
CA SER A 39 2.89 -0.81 -9.05
C SER A 39 1.79 -0.50 -8.06
N VAL A 40 0.55 -0.60 -8.50
CA VAL A 40 -0.66 -0.51 -7.68
C VAL A 40 -1.21 -1.91 -7.49
N LEU A 41 -1.41 -2.31 -6.24
CA LEU A 41 -1.92 -3.63 -5.88
C LEU A 41 -3.08 -3.49 -4.90
N SER A 42 -4.00 -4.45 -4.95
CA SER A 42 -5.07 -4.58 -3.94
C SER A 42 -5.38 -6.06 -3.67
N GLU A 43 -6.05 -6.34 -2.58
CA GLU A 43 -6.47 -7.70 -2.23
C GLU A 43 -7.53 -8.25 -3.22
N SER A 44 -8.45 -7.39 -3.66
CA SER A 44 -9.51 -7.77 -4.62
C SER A 44 -9.05 -7.75 -6.07
N GLY A 45 -7.99 -7.03 -6.41
CA GLY A 45 -7.58 -6.75 -7.78
C GLY A 45 -8.32 -5.56 -8.40
N SER A 46 -9.10 -4.81 -7.62
CA SER A 46 -9.80 -3.57 -8.01
C SER A 46 -9.79 -2.57 -6.86
N ILE A 47 -10.20 -1.35 -7.14
CA ILE A 47 -10.40 -0.30 -6.13
C ILE A 47 -11.87 -0.23 -5.80
N GLN A 48 -12.21 -0.38 -4.52
CA GLN A 48 -13.59 -0.34 -4.07
C GLN A 48 -14.03 1.09 -3.77
N LYS A 49 -15.24 1.42 -4.16
CA LYS A 49 -15.90 2.66 -3.74
C LYS A 49 -16.01 2.71 -2.21
N ASP A 50 -15.90 3.90 -1.64
CA ASP A 50 -16.05 4.22 -0.21
C ASP A 50 -14.95 3.66 0.72
N SER A 51 -14.36 2.52 0.42
CA SER A 51 -13.31 1.89 1.21
C SER A 51 -12.06 1.54 0.40
N GLY A 52 -11.76 2.36 -0.61
CA GLY A 52 -10.65 2.13 -1.53
C GLY A 52 -9.31 2.12 -0.85
N SER A 53 -8.84 0.93 -0.48
CA SER A 53 -7.48 0.73 0.02
C SER A 53 -6.66 0.00 -1.03
N PHE A 54 -5.48 0.47 -1.28
CA PHE A 54 -4.53 -0.18 -2.19
C PHE A 54 -3.10 -0.02 -1.69
N VAL A 55 -2.20 -0.77 -2.26
CA VAL A 55 -0.78 -0.74 -1.93
C VAL A 55 0.00 -0.23 -3.12
N LEU A 56 0.94 0.67 -2.86
CA LEU A 56 1.94 1.09 -3.82
C LEU A 56 3.25 0.36 -3.54
N GLU A 57 3.84 -0.20 -4.57
CA GLU A 57 5.19 -0.75 -4.52
C GLU A 57 6.13 0.04 -5.43
N PHE A 58 7.31 0.33 -4.91
CA PHE A 58 8.36 1.04 -5.63
C PHE A 58 9.56 0.12 -5.85
N ARG A 59 9.97 -0.01 -7.11
CA ARG A 59 11.17 -0.76 -7.50
C ARG A 59 12.01 0.09 -8.43
N LYS A 60 13.33 -0.07 -8.36
CA LYS A 60 14.17 0.41 -9.46
C LYS A 60 13.88 -0.36 -10.72
N THR A 61 13.77 0.34 -11.85
CA THR A 61 13.55 -0.29 -13.16
C THR A 61 14.66 -1.30 -13.44
N GLY A 62 14.27 -2.53 -13.78
CA GLY A 62 15.19 -3.65 -14.01
C GLY A 62 15.61 -4.41 -12.75
N SER A 63 15.11 -4.03 -11.57
CA SER A 63 15.30 -4.76 -10.31
C SER A 63 13.99 -5.36 -9.82
N SER A 64 14.05 -6.54 -9.20
CA SER A 64 12.92 -7.15 -8.50
C SER A 64 12.80 -6.70 -7.05
N GLN A 65 13.80 -5.97 -6.54
CA GLN A 65 13.82 -5.51 -5.15
C GLN A 65 13.00 -4.26 -4.96
N LEU A 66 12.24 -4.24 -3.86
CA LEU A 66 11.53 -3.05 -3.40
C LEU A 66 12.52 -2.04 -2.83
N GLU A 67 12.23 -0.76 -3.03
CA GLU A 67 13.08 0.32 -2.54
C GLU A 67 12.24 1.36 -1.79
N ASP A 68 12.70 1.72 -0.59
CA ASP A 68 12.09 2.80 0.18
C ASP A 68 12.41 4.15 -0.51
N VAL A 69 11.36 4.86 -0.91
CA VAL A 69 11.48 6.15 -1.60
C VAL A 69 11.23 7.34 -0.67
N GLY A 70 11.07 7.09 0.63
CA GLY A 70 10.79 8.13 1.60
C GLY A 70 9.33 8.60 1.59
N LYS A 71 9.10 9.90 1.59
CA LYS A 71 7.76 10.47 1.62
C LYS A 71 7.01 10.21 0.31
N VAL A 72 5.78 9.73 0.43
CA VAL A 72 4.85 9.50 -0.68
C VAL A 72 3.58 10.29 -0.46
N GLU A 73 3.14 11.01 -1.48
CA GLU A 73 1.88 11.76 -1.48
C GLU A 73 0.98 11.24 -2.60
N VAL A 74 -0.30 11.06 -2.31
CA VAL A 74 -1.28 10.53 -3.24
C VAL A 74 -2.46 11.48 -3.34
N SER A 75 -2.82 11.87 -4.57
CA SER A 75 -3.90 12.83 -4.83
C SER A 75 -4.85 12.27 -5.90
N PRO A 76 -5.95 11.60 -5.51
CA PRO A 76 -6.96 11.13 -6.45
C PRO A 76 -7.88 12.27 -6.88
N VAL A 77 -8.13 12.38 -8.19
CA VAL A 77 -9.04 13.36 -8.79
C VAL A 77 -9.93 12.68 -9.83
N MET A 78 -11.22 12.96 -9.78
CA MET A 78 -12.17 12.59 -10.84
C MET A 78 -12.59 13.84 -11.60
N GLU A 79 -12.33 13.87 -12.90
CA GLU A 79 -12.77 14.93 -13.78
C GLU A 79 -14.15 14.56 -14.38
N MET A 80 -15.09 15.48 -14.30
CA MET A 80 -16.42 15.35 -14.88
C MET A 80 -16.71 16.50 -15.83
N ALA A 81 -17.25 16.20 -17.01
CA ALA A 81 -17.56 17.23 -18.00
C ALA A 81 -18.60 18.22 -17.45
N GLY A 82 -18.29 19.53 -17.53
CA GLY A 82 -19.18 20.61 -17.11
C GLY A 82 -19.31 20.80 -15.60
N MET A 83 -18.49 20.11 -14.79
CA MET A 83 -18.49 20.21 -13.34
C MET A 83 -17.07 20.44 -12.81
N ALA A 84 -16.97 20.97 -11.59
CA ALA A 84 -15.68 21.07 -10.89
C ALA A 84 -15.12 19.67 -10.62
N PRO A 85 -13.80 19.48 -10.70
CA PRO A 85 -13.19 18.19 -10.39
C PRO A 85 -13.49 17.75 -8.96
N MET A 86 -13.76 16.46 -8.77
CA MET A 86 -13.93 15.87 -7.46
C MET A 86 -12.57 15.41 -6.95
N ILE A 87 -12.23 15.81 -5.74
CA ILE A 87 -10.99 15.44 -5.08
C ILE A 87 -11.31 14.45 -3.96
N ALA A 88 -10.66 13.30 -3.98
CA ALA A 88 -10.75 12.35 -2.87
C ALA A 88 -9.60 12.59 -1.88
N GLY A 89 -9.90 12.42 -0.60
CA GLY A 89 -8.87 12.33 0.42
C GLY A 89 -8.10 11.02 0.28
N ALA A 90 -6.79 11.06 0.53
CA ALA A 90 -5.96 9.88 0.58
C ALA A 90 -4.98 9.98 1.75
N GLU A 91 -4.89 8.91 2.53
CA GLU A 91 -3.92 8.75 3.60
C GLU A 91 -2.90 7.71 3.20
N VAL A 92 -1.61 8.04 3.34
CA VAL A 92 -0.50 7.15 2.98
C VAL A 92 0.26 6.78 4.24
N THR A 93 0.41 5.49 4.46
CA THR A 93 1.16 4.93 5.59
C THR A 93 2.20 3.95 5.08
N PRO A 94 3.48 4.06 5.49
CA PRO A 94 4.48 3.04 5.18
C PRO A 94 4.03 1.68 5.72
N SER A 95 4.20 0.62 4.94
CA SER A 95 3.96 -0.74 5.42
C SER A 95 5.17 -1.26 6.22
N SER A 96 5.03 -2.44 6.82
CA SER A 96 6.15 -3.13 7.47
C SER A 96 7.23 -3.58 6.49
N THR A 97 6.92 -3.64 5.20
CA THR A 97 7.86 -3.96 4.13
C THR A 97 8.38 -2.66 3.50
N PRO A 98 9.70 -2.36 3.59
CA PRO A 98 10.27 -1.19 2.94
C PRO A 98 9.98 -1.17 1.43
N GLY A 99 9.59 -0.01 0.89
CA GLY A 99 9.19 0.14 -0.50
C GLY A 99 7.71 -0.15 -0.79
N ARG A 100 6.92 -0.52 0.22
CA ARG A 100 5.46 -0.65 0.17
C ARG A 100 4.78 0.41 1.01
N TYR A 101 3.72 0.99 0.46
CA TYR A 101 2.92 2.01 1.12
C TYR A 101 1.46 1.65 1.03
N ILE A 102 0.77 1.69 2.16
CA ILE A 102 -0.68 1.46 2.23
C ILE A 102 -1.36 2.80 2.00
N VAL A 103 -2.23 2.85 1.00
CA VAL A 103 -3.03 4.03 0.68
C VAL A 103 -4.49 3.73 0.99
N LYS A 104 -5.09 4.57 1.83
CA LYS A 104 -6.52 4.56 2.11
C LYS A 104 -7.14 5.78 1.43
N GLY A 105 -7.96 5.55 0.42
CA GLY A 105 -8.64 6.59 -0.34
C GLY A 105 -10.15 6.59 -0.09
N SER A 106 -10.75 7.77 -0.17
CA SER A 106 -12.20 7.95 -0.07
C SER A 106 -12.79 8.19 -1.46
N PHE A 107 -12.93 7.15 -2.25
CA PHE A 107 -13.54 7.22 -3.58
C PHE A 107 -15.06 7.27 -3.45
N SER A 108 -15.62 8.46 -3.47
CA SER A 108 -17.05 8.69 -3.24
C SER A 108 -17.95 8.27 -4.40
N MET A 109 -17.38 8.05 -5.56
CA MET A 109 -18.12 7.63 -6.77
C MET A 109 -17.38 6.52 -7.50
N THR A 110 -18.15 5.65 -8.13
CA THR A 110 -17.63 4.69 -9.11
C THR A 110 -17.15 5.40 -10.36
N GLY A 111 -16.20 4.84 -11.06
CA GLY A 111 -15.67 5.38 -12.31
C GLY A 111 -14.19 5.63 -12.29
N LEU A 112 -13.69 6.34 -13.28
CA LEU A 112 -12.28 6.56 -13.52
C LEU A 112 -11.73 7.71 -12.70
N TRP A 113 -10.75 7.40 -11.85
CA TRP A 113 -10.00 8.35 -11.05
C TRP A 113 -8.57 8.50 -11.56
N LYS A 114 -8.13 9.73 -11.71
CA LYS A 114 -6.73 10.05 -11.97
C LYS A 114 -6.02 10.17 -10.63
N VAL A 115 -5.12 9.25 -10.34
CA VAL A 115 -4.40 9.20 -9.07
C VAL A 115 -2.96 9.65 -9.31
N ASN A 116 -2.63 10.83 -8.83
CA ASN A 116 -1.29 11.37 -8.90
C ASN A 116 -0.50 10.90 -7.68
N VAL A 117 0.64 10.30 -7.91
CA VAL A 117 1.57 9.84 -6.86
C VAL A 117 2.86 10.65 -6.99
N ARG A 118 3.22 11.34 -5.93
CA ARG A 118 4.50 12.06 -5.82
C ARG A 118 5.38 11.36 -4.82
N PHE A 119 6.64 11.18 -5.15
CA PHE A 119 7.59 10.49 -4.27
C PHE A 119 9.01 10.99 -4.49
N GLY A 120 9.88 10.74 -3.51
CA GLY A 120 11.22 11.28 -3.52
C GLY A 120 11.20 12.82 -3.51
N ALA A 121 12.23 13.45 -4.09
CA ALA A 121 12.34 14.91 -4.12
C ALA A 121 11.46 15.55 -5.23
N ASP A 122 11.39 14.90 -6.40
CA ASP A 122 10.86 15.51 -7.63
C ASP A 122 10.16 14.52 -8.57
N LYS A 123 9.91 13.30 -8.15
CA LYS A 123 9.32 12.25 -8.99
C LYS A 123 7.82 12.20 -8.84
N SER A 124 7.14 11.96 -9.96
CA SER A 124 5.69 11.75 -9.96
C SER A 124 5.27 10.75 -11.02
N VAL A 125 4.16 10.07 -10.75
CA VAL A 125 3.51 9.17 -11.69
C VAL A 125 2.00 9.32 -11.56
N ARG A 126 1.26 9.09 -12.65
CA ARG A 126 -0.19 9.15 -12.67
C ARG A 126 -0.76 7.81 -13.06
N PHE A 127 -1.72 7.36 -12.29
CA PHE A 127 -2.52 6.17 -12.59
C PHE A 127 -3.95 6.56 -12.91
N ASN A 128 -4.54 5.84 -13.86
CA ASN A 128 -5.97 5.87 -14.10
C ASN A 128 -6.57 4.63 -13.45
N LEU A 129 -7.22 4.80 -12.32
CA LEU A 129 -7.80 3.70 -11.53
C LEU A 129 -9.31 3.77 -11.61
N ASN A 130 -9.93 2.62 -11.86
CA ASN A 130 -11.38 2.50 -11.85
C ASN A 130 -11.86 2.06 -10.46
N ALA A 131 -12.74 2.86 -9.84
CA ALA A 131 -13.42 2.50 -8.60
C ALA A 131 -14.75 1.80 -8.91
N GLU A 132 -15.01 0.68 -8.24
CA GLU A 132 -16.17 -0.18 -8.41
C GLU A 132 -17.10 -0.17 -7.20
#